data_7d79e36c31f676c392e5146f73bc577f
#
_entry.id   7d79e36c31f676c392e5146f73bc577f
#
_cell.length_a   1.000
_cell.length_b   1.000
_cell.length_c   1.000
_cell.angle_alpha   90.00
_cell.angle_beta   90.00
_cell.angle_gamma   90.00
#
_symmetry.space_group_name_H-M   'P 1'
#
loop_
_entity.id
_entity.type
_entity.pdbx_description
1 polymer ?
#
loop_
_entity_poly.entity_id
_entity_poly.type
_entity_poly.pdbx_seq_one_letter_code
_entity_poly.pdbx_strand_id
1 'polypeptide(L)'
;MARILPTLASAKAALTIIARAINISAMSDADTPQVPTASGDAERRPADFYRAETYQAEESIGYLMRRILGAVAQAVETRMCEPGGPTFPQWLPLYKLHVGAATTVAELARACELDAGAMTRLLDRLEAKGLCRRVRSLEDRRVVNIELTEEGRAAAQEVPYVLSRVQNEHLAGFSKEEWEQLKGYLRRILDNAQALAARGDKND
;
A
#
# COMPACT_ATOMS: atom_id res chain seq x y z
N MET A 1 2.91 29.40 13.14
CA MET A 1 2.94 28.51 11.97
C MET A 1 1.99 27.33 12.23
N ALA A 2 0.81 27.37 11.63
CA ALA A 2 -0.22 26.32 11.83
C ALA A 2 0.16 25.06 11.06
N ARG A 3 0.35 23.94 11.77
CA ARG A 3 0.47 22.61 11.16
C ARG A 3 -0.90 22.22 10.60
N ILE A 4 -1.02 22.16 9.28
CA ILE A 4 -2.18 21.61 8.60
C ILE A 4 -2.16 20.11 8.82
N LEU A 5 -3.06 19.61 9.66
CA LEU A 5 -3.30 18.16 9.81
C LEU A 5 -3.92 17.64 8.51
N PRO A 6 -3.46 16.51 7.96
CA PRO A 6 -4.07 15.94 6.78
C PRO A 6 -5.52 15.53 7.08
N THR A 7 -6.43 15.83 6.14
CA THR A 7 -7.85 15.46 6.24
C THR A 7 -8.05 13.95 6.32
N LEU A 8 -9.10 13.50 7.00
CA LEU A 8 -9.47 12.07 7.18
C LEU A 8 -9.46 11.27 5.85
N ALA A 9 -9.83 11.91 4.74
CA ALA A 9 -9.79 11.30 3.41
C ALA A 9 -8.36 11.01 2.91
N SER A 10 -7.39 11.88 3.23
CA SER A 10 -5.97 11.67 2.91
C SER A 10 -5.35 10.54 3.73
N ALA A 11 -5.74 10.43 5.02
CA ALA A 11 -5.28 9.36 5.90
C ALA A 11 -5.83 7.98 5.47
N LYS A 12 -7.08 7.93 4.98
CA LYS A 12 -7.71 6.68 4.50
C LYS A 12 -7.07 6.20 3.19
N ALA A 13 -6.77 7.10 2.27
CA ALA A 13 -6.03 6.77 1.04
C ALA A 13 -4.59 6.32 1.34
N ALA A 14 -3.90 6.99 2.27
CA ALA A 14 -2.57 6.58 2.72
C ALA A 14 -2.59 5.20 3.39
N LEU A 15 -3.61 4.89 4.20
CA LEU A 15 -3.75 3.61 4.88
C LEU A 15 -3.87 2.45 3.87
N THR A 16 -4.68 2.61 2.84
CA THR A 16 -4.88 1.60 1.78
C THR A 16 -3.62 1.37 0.96
N ILE A 17 -2.90 2.45 0.63
CA ILE A 17 -1.67 2.38 -0.17
C ILE A 17 -0.54 1.69 0.60
N ILE A 18 -0.42 1.91 1.91
CA ILE A 18 0.64 1.32 2.73
C ILE A 18 0.42 -0.16 2.97
N ALA A 19 -0.81 -0.60 3.23
CA ALA A 19 -1.11 -2.02 3.40
C ALA A 19 -0.66 -2.87 2.20
N ARG A 20 -0.57 -2.25 1.01
CA ARG A 20 -0.14 -2.91 -0.23
C ARG A 20 1.31 -2.66 -0.66
N ALA A 21 1.92 -1.55 -0.27
CA ALA A 21 3.36 -1.35 -0.49
C ALA A 21 4.21 -2.41 0.23
N ILE A 22 3.65 -3.04 1.28
CA ILE A 22 4.28 -4.17 1.99
C ILE A 22 4.24 -5.47 1.16
N ASN A 23 3.41 -5.55 0.12
CA ASN A 23 3.31 -6.73 -0.75
C ASN A 23 4.21 -6.65 -2.01
N ILE A 24 5.40 -6.08 -1.89
CA ILE A 24 6.43 -6.05 -2.96
C ILE A 24 7.23 -7.36 -2.95
N SER A 25 6.60 -8.50 -2.84
CA SER A 25 7.30 -9.78 -2.95
C SER A 25 6.63 -10.68 -3.98
N ALA A 26 6.78 -10.32 -5.26
CA ALA A 26 6.75 -11.30 -6.33
C ALA A 26 8.20 -11.64 -6.68
N MET A 27 8.87 -12.34 -5.79
CA MET A 27 10.09 -13.09 -6.09
C MET A 27 9.95 -14.49 -5.51
N SER A 28 9.84 -15.46 -6.45
CA SER A 28 10.15 -16.89 -6.34
C SER A 28 9.81 -17.59 -5.02
N ASP A 29 8.70 -18.32 -5.04
CA ASP A 29 8.34 -19.35 -4.06
C ASP A 29 9.31 -20.53 -4.13
N ALA A 30 10.40 -20.47 -3.38
CA ALA A 30 11.16 -21.66 -3.04
C ALA A 30 11.91 -21.38 -1.73
N ASP A 31 11.33 -21.81 -0.65
CA ASP A 31 11.87 -21.86 0.71
C ASP A 31 11.13 -20.97 1.73
N THR A 32 9.83 -21.22 1.91
CA THR A 32 9.07 -20.65 3.03
C THR A 32 8.89 -21.73 4.09
N PRO A 33 9.34 -21.55 5.35
CA PRO A 33 8.95 -22.42 6.45
C PRO A 33 7.43 -22.38 6.58
N GLN A 34 6.78 -23.53 6.46
CA GLN A 34 5.32 -23.64 6.62
C GLN A 34 4.94 -23.29 8.06
N VAL A 35 4.38 -22.08 8.24
CA VAL A 35 3.55 -21.80 9.41
C VAL A 35 2.37 -22.78 9.34
N PRO A 36 2.00 -23.50 10.44
CA PRO A 36 0.90 -24.46 10.40
C PRO A 36 -0.36 -23.79 9.88
N THR A 37 -0.74 -24.08 8.65
CA THR A 37 -2.06 -23.75 8.12
C THR A 37 -3.04 -24.66 8.85
N ALA A 38 -3.91 -24.07 9.66
CA ALA A 38 -5.06 -24.78 10.20
C ALA A 38 -5.86 -25.32 9.02
N SER A 39 -5.78 -26.62 8.81
CA SER A 39 -6.48 -27.36 7.76
C SER A 39 -7.99 -27.25 7.98
N GLY A 40 -8.72 -26.97 6.91
CA GLY A 40 -10.15 -27.17 6.82
C GLY A 40 -10.97 -25.89 6.93
N ASP A 41 -11.93 -25.77 6.04
CA ASP A 41 -13.07 -24.83 6.04
C ASP A 41 -14.01 -24.97 7.28
N ALA A 42 -13.45 -25.13 8.48
CA ALA A 42 -14.14 -24.90 9.70
C ALA A 42 -14.45 -23.40 9.75
N GLU A 43 -15.72 -23.04 9.72
CA GLU A 43 -16.27 -21.70 9.95
C GLU A 43 -15.42 -20.99 11.01
N ARG A 44 -14.53 -20.08 10.58
CA ARG A 44 -13.60 -19.40 11.48
C ARG A 44 -14.44 -18.50 12.39
N ARG A 45 -14.66 -18.94 13.62
CA ARG A 45 -15.35 -18.15 14.62
C ARG A 45 -14.56 -16.87 14.89
N PRO A 46 -15.25 -15.71 15.06
CA PRO A 46 -14.59 -14.50 15.52
C PRO A 46 -13.82 -14.76 16.82
N ALA A 47 -12.64 -14.13 16.94
CA ALA A 47 -11.91 -14.14 18.21
C ALA A 47 -12.64 -13.23 19.23
N ASP A 48 -12.45 -13.50 20.51
CA ASP A 48 -13.04 -12.76 21.64
C ASP A 48 -11.99 -11.97 22.45
N PHE A 49 -10.90 -11.56 21.80
CA PHE A 49 -9.80 -10.84 22.45
C PHE A 49 -10.18 -9.43 22.90
N TYR A 50 -11.13 -8.78 22.21
CA TYR A 50 -11.61 -7.45 22.55
C TYR A 50 -13.01 -7.53 23.17
N ARG A 51 -13.16 -6.92 24.34
CA ARG A 51 -14.44 -6.81 25.05
C ARG A 51 -14.76 -5.34 25.26
N ALA A 52 -16.03 -4.95 25.09
CA ALA A 52 -16.43 -3.54 25.18
C ALA A 52 -16.06 -2.91 26.53
N GLU A 53 -16.19 -3.68 27.62
CA GLU A 53 -15.97 -3.22 29.00
C GLU A 53 -14.49 -2.92 29.30
N THR A 54 -13.57 -3.56 28.57
CA THR A 54 -12.12 -3.43 28.76
C THR A 54 -11.39 -2.90 27.56
N TYR A 55 -12.13 -2.41 26.54
CA TYR A 55 -11.54 -1.95 25.30
C TYR A 55 -10.67 -0.70 25.51
N GLN A 56 -9.42 -0.83 25.16
CA GLN A 56 -8.46 0.29 25.12
C GLN A 56 -8.06 0.53 23.66
N ALA A 57 -8.42 1.71 23.16
CA ALA A 57 -8.20 2.04 21.74
C ALA A 57 -6.72 1.96 21.37
N GLU A 58 -5.82 2.42 22.25
CA GLU A 58 -4.38 2.49 22.05
C GLU A 58 -3.71 1.11 21.95
N GLU A 59 -4.31 0.11 22.58
CA GLU A 59 -3.85 -1.29 22.55
C GLU A 59 -4.45 -2.10 21.40
N SER A 60 -5.34 -1.49 20.62
CA SER A 60 -5.96 -2.19 19.50
C SER A 60 -5.01 -2.33 18.31
N ILE A 61 -5.07 -3.50 17.65
CA ILE A 61 -4.30 -3.76 16.43
C ILE A 61 -4.54 -2.68 15.37
N GLY A 62 -5.79 -2.24 15.19
CA GLY A 62 -6.12 -1.19 14.23
C GLY A 62 -5.45 0.15 14.55
N TYR A 63 -5.38 0.53 15.83
CA TYR A 63 -4.68 1.73 16.26
C TYR A 63 -3.17 1.63 16.04
N LEU A 64 -2.56 0.51 16.45
CA LEU A 64 -1.13 0.26 16.27
C LEU A 64 -0.74 0.28 14.79
N MET A 65 -1.48 -0.42 13.94
CA MET A 65 -1.27 -0.41 12.50
C MET A 65 -1.34 1.01 11.93
N ARG A 66 -2.36 1.79 12.29
CA ARG A 66 -2.49 3.20 11.86
C ARG A 66 -1.31 4.05 12.30
N ARG A 67 -0.83 3.88 13.55
CA ARG A 67 0.32 4.61 14.07
C ARG A 67 1.62 4.27 13.35
N ILE A 68 1.86 2.97 13.14
CA ILE A 68 3.03 2.48 12.38
C ILE A 68 3.02 3.06 10.96
N LEU A 69 1.87 2.98 10.29
CA LEU A 69 1.73 3.49 8.93
C LEU A 69 1.98 5.00 8.84
N GLY A 70 1.49 5.77 9.81
CA GLY A 70 1.77 7.19 9.88
C GLY A 70 3.26 7.51 10.07
N ALA A 71 3.94 6.74 10.93
CA ALA A 71 5.39 6.90 11.15
C ALA A 71 6.20 6.55 9.89
N VAL A 72 5.87 5.44 9.22
CA VAL A 72 6.50 5.05 7.95
C VAL A 72 6.31 6.12 6.88
N ALA A 73 5.07 6.61 6.70
CA ALA A 73 4.78 7.66 5.72
C ALA A 73 5.62 8.93 5.99
N GLN A 74 5.65 9.38 7.24
CA GLN A 74 6.45 10.54 7.64
C GLN A 74 7.94 10.32 7.40
N ALA A 75 8.47 9.13 7.72
CA ALA A 75 9.87 8.80 7.50
C ALA A 75 10.24 8.79 6.02
N VAL A 76 9.36 8.26 5.16
CA VAL A 76 9.52 8.29 3.70
C VAL A 76 9.48 9.73 3.19
N GLU A 77 8.46 10.51 3.54
CA GLU A 77 8.36 11.90 3.10
C GLU A 77 9.57 12.73 3.51
N THR A 78 10.08 12.56 4.73
CA THR A 78 11.27 13.29 5.19
C THR A 78 12.52 12.98 4.37
N ARG A 79 12.66 11.75 3.88
CA ARG A 79 13.84 11.31 3.11
C ARG A 79 13.76 11.61 1.62
N MET A 80 12.57 11.86 1.11
CA MET A 80 12.28 11.96 -0.32
C MET A 80 11.77 13.33 -0.76
N CYS A 81 11.65 14.26 0.17
CA CYS A 81 11.20 15.62 -0.12
C CYS A 81 12.28 16.42 -0.86
N GLU A 82 12.61 16.01 -2.09
CA GLU A 82 13.10 16.97 -3.06
C GLU A 82 11.93 17.86 -3.52
N PRO A 83 12.13 19.17 -3.65
CA PRO A 83 11.10 20.07 -4.17
C PRO A 83 10.61 19.57 -5.54
N GLY A 84 9.31 19.24 -5.65
CA GLY A 84 8.71 18.70 -6.89
C GLY A 84 8.69 17.18 -6.99
N GLY A 85 9.32 16.44 -6.09
CA GLY A 85 9.31 14.98 -6.06
C GLY A 85 7.93 14.40 -5.73
N PRO A 86 7.73 13.07 -5.95
CA PRO A 86 6.47 12.41 -5.65
C PRO A 86 6.22 12.35 -4.15
N THR A 87 4.96 12.57 -3.73
CA THR A 87 4.54 12.34 -2.35
C THR A 87 4.37 10.86 -2.08
N PHE A 88 4.35 10.47 -0.81
CA PHE A 88 4.18 9.06 -0.41
C PHE A 88 3.01 8.34 -1.13
N PRO A 89 1.79 8.90 -1.26
CA PRO A 89 0.72 8.27 -2.03
C PRO A 89 0.99 8.12 -3.53
N GLN A 90 1.89 8.92 -4.11
CA GLN A 90 2.21 8.91 -5.54
C GLN A 90 3.23 7.84 -5.93
N TRP A 91 3.91 7.24 -4.95
CA TRP A 91 4.97 6.26 -5.16
C TRP A 91 4.49 4.94 -5.71
N LEU A 92 3.41 4.41 -5.14
CA LEU A 92 2.91 3.10 -5.56
C LEU A 92 2.48 3.08 -7.03
N PRO A 93 1.69 4.04 -7.54
CA PRO A 93 1.40 4.11 -8.97
C PRO A 93 2.65 4.28 -9.84
N LEU A 94 3.60 5.13 -9.45
CA LEU A 94 4.87 5.28 -10.18
C LEU A 94 5.64 3.96 -10.25
N TYR A 95 5.75 3.26 -9.12
CA TYR A 95 6.42 1.96 -9.08
C TYR A 95 5.69 0.91 -9.90
N LYS A 96 4.34 0.85 -9.84
CA LYS A 96 3.54 -0.09 -10.65
C LYS A 96 3.70 0.15 -12.15
N LEU A 97 3.78 1.41 -12.57
CA LEU A 97 4.12 1.78 -13.95
C LEU A 97 5.54 1.33 -14.32
N HIS A 98 6.51 1.55 -13.43
CA HIS A 98 7.91 1.22 -13.67
C HIS A 98 8.14 -0.27 -13.90
N VAL A 99 7.51 -1.12 -13.08
CA VAL A 99 7.62 -2.58 -13.21
C VAL A 99 6.67 -3.18 -14.26
N GLY A 100 5.93 -2.36 -15.00
CA GLY A 100 5.00 -2.81 -16.04
C GLY A 100 3.78 -3.57 -15.52
N ALA A 101 3.47 -3.46 -14.23
CA ALA A 101 2.33 -4.15 -13.61
C ALA A 101 0.97 -3.55 -13.98
N ALA A 102 0.94 -2.32 -14.48
CA ALA A 102 -0.26 -1.60 -14.92
C ALA A 102 0.13 -0.49 -15.88
N THR A 103 -0.70 -0.23 -16.88
CA THR A 103 -0.48 0.80 -17.91
C THR A 103 -1.65 1.75 -18.07
N THR A 104 -2.84 1.39 -17.61
CA THR A 104 -4.05 2.21 -17.71
C THR A 104 -4.52 2.70 -16.35
N VAL A 105 -5.38 3.75 -16.33
CA VAL A 105 -5.98 4.26 -15.10
C VAL A 105 -6.73 3.17 -14.33
N ALA A 106 -7.49 2.31 -15.04
CA ALA A 106 -8.26 1.25 -14.42
C ALA A 106 -7.39 0.15 -13.82
N GLU A 107 -6.29 -0.22 -14.50
CA GLU A 107 -5.32 -1.19 -13.98
C GLU A 107 -4.59 -0.63 -12.76
N LEU A 108 -4.16 0.65 -12.82
CA LEU A 108 -3.52 1.31 -11.68
C LEU A 108 -4.46 1.43 -10.49
N ALA A 109 -5.72 1.78 -10.71
CA ALA A 109 -6.73 1.84 -9.65
C ALA A 109 -6.88 0.50 -8.95
N ARG A 110 -7.01 -0.60 -9.71
CA ARG A 110 -7.04 -1.97 -9.17
C ARG A 110 -5.74 -2.35 -8.46
N ALA A 111 -4.59 -2.11 -9.10
CA ALA A 111 -3.28 -2.46 -8.56
C ALA A 111 -2.92 -1.67 -7.29
N CYS A 112 -3.51 -0.49 -7.10
CA CYS A 112 -3.32 0.38 -5.94
C CYS A 112 -4.51 0.36 -4.96
N GLU A 113 -5.57 -0.44 -5.21
CA GLU A 113 -6.83 -0.49 -4.43
C GLU A 113 -7.47 0.88 -4.21
N LEU A 114 -7.46 1.71 -5.23
CA LEU A 114 -8.11 3.01 -5.23
C LEU A 114 -9.33 3.00 -6.13
N ASP A 115 -10.31 3.86 -5.85
CA ASP A 115 -11.35 4.16 -6.82
C ASP A 115 -10.78 4.91 -8.03
N ALA A 116 -11.44 4.79 -9.18
CA ALA A 116 -10.97 5.38 -10.44
C ALA A 116 -10.84 6.92 -10.35
N GLY A 117 -11.71 7.59 -9.59
CA GLY A 117 -11.65 9.04 -9.40
C GLY A 117 -10.43 9.47 -8.56
N ALA A 118 -10.13 8.73 -7.48
CA ALA A 118 -8.93 8.97 -6.68
C ALA A 118 -7.66 8.75 -7.50
N MET A 119 -7.61 7.66 -8.29
CA MET A 119 -6.48 7.39 -9.17
C MET A 119 -6.31 8.48 -10.22
N THR A 120 -7.40 8.93 -10.87
CA THR A 120 -7.35 10.02 -11.85
C THR A 120 -6.74 11.28 -11.24
N ARG A 121 -7.24 11.74 -10.10
CA ARG A 121 -6.70 12.93 -9.39
C ARG A 121 -5.23 12.78 -8.98
N LEU A 122 -4.80 11.55 -8.70
CA LEU A 122 -3.43 11.27 -8.33
C LEU A 122 -2.51 11.33 -9.56
N LEU A 123 -2.96 10.79 -10.69
CA LEU A 123 -2.25 10.87 -11.97
C LEU A 123 -2.20 12.31 -12.51
N ASP A 124 -3.27 13.12 -12.35
CA ASP A 124 -3.25 14.54 -12.71
C ASP A 124 -2.11 15.29 -11.97
N ARG A 125 -1.93 14.98 -10.69
CA ARG A 125 -0.84 15.57 -9.89
C ARG A 125 0.56 15.06 -10.31
N LEU A 126 0.67 13.79 -10.70
CA LEU A 126 1.92 13.23 -11.22
C LEU A 126 2.27 13.83 -12.59
N GLU A 127 1.29 14.01 -13.46
CA GLU A 127 1.45 14.64 -14.76
C GLU A 127 1.82 16.13 -14.62
N ALA A 128 1.20 16.86 -13.70
CA ALA A 128 1.56 18.24 -13.37
C ALA A 128 3.00 18.39 -12.82
N LYS A 129 3.55 17.33 -12.22
CA LYS A 129 4.95 17.25 -11.78
C LYS A 129 5.90 16.79 -12.89
N GLY A 130 5.39 16.49 -14.08
CA GLY A 130 6.19 15.97 -15.19
C GLY A 130 6.69 14.53 -15.00
N LEU A 131 6.10 13.75 -14.06
CA LEU A 131 6.56 12.39 -13.76
C LEU A 131 5.88 11.31 -14.61
N CYS A 132 4.73 11.61 -15.20
CA CYS A 132 4.06 10.74 -16.16
C CYS A 132 3.33 11.58 -17.21
N ARG A 133 2.86 10.92 -18.26
CA ARG A 133 2.05 11.50 -19.33
C ARG A 133 0.97 10.53 -19.78
N ARG A 134 -0.12 11.06 -20.32
CA ARG A 134 -1.18 10.29 -20.95
C ARG A 134 -0.91 10.15 -22.44
N VAL A 135 -0.92 8.91 -22.94
CA VAL A 135 -0.67 8.59 -24.35
C VAL A 135 -1.82 7.74 -24.87
N ARG A 136 -2.46 8.16 -25.96
CA ARG A 136 -3.48 7.33 -26.62
C ARG A 136 -2.85 6.10 -27.23
N SER A 137 -3.46 4.93 -27.01
CA SER A 137 -3.02 3.69 -27.63
C SER A 137 -3.14 3.79 -29.17
N LEU A 138 -2.14 3.28 -29.85
CA LEU A 138 -2.15 3.18 -31.32
C LEU A 138 -3.04 2.02 -31.79
N GLU A 139 -3.23 0.99 -30.97
CA GLU A 139 -4.02 -0.20 -31.28
C GLU A 139 -5.52 0.05 -31.05
N ASP A 140 -5.88 0.67 -29.92
CA ASP A 140 -7.25 1.07 -29.62
C ASP A 140 -7.29 2.51 -29.09
N ARG A 141 -7.80 3.42 -29.92
CA ARG A 141 -7.90 4.86 -29.60
C ARG A 141 -8.81 5.17 -28.41
N ARG A 142 -9.58 4.20 -27.91
CA ARG A 142 -10.41 4.33 -26.71
C ARG A 142 -9.57 4.15 -25.43
N VAL A 143 -8.41 3.53 -25.56
CA VAL A 143 -7.50 3.27 -24.45
C VAL A 143 -6.49 4.42 -24.32
N VAL A 144 -6.35 4.93 -23.10
CA VAL A 144 -5.33 5.89 -22.71
C VAL A 144 -4.35 5.21 -21.79
N ASN A 145 -3.13 5.07 -22.25
CA ASN A 145 -2.01 4.57 -21.45
C ASN A 145 -1.38 5.68 -20.64
N ILE A 146 -0.85 5.31 -19.50
CA ILE A 146 -0.01 6.17 -18.65
C ILE A 146 1.42 5.71 -18.83
N GLU A 147 2.29 6.62 -19.24
CA GLU A 147 3.71 6.36 -19.42
C GLU A 147 4.52 7.23 -18.47
N LEU A 148 5.59 6.65 -17.93
CA LEU A 148 6.56 7.43 -17.17
C LEU A 148 7.42 8.30 -18.10
N THR A 149 7.71 9.52 -17.67
CA THR A 149 8.77 10.35 -18.24
C THR A 149 10.14 9.82 -17.82
N GLU A 150 11.22 10.43 -18.27
CA GLU A 150 12.58 10.15 -17.80
C GLU A 150 12.69 10.40 -16.29
N GLU A 151 12.20 11.57 -15.84
CA GLU A 151 12.15 11.97 -14.43
C GLU A 151 11.27 11.02 -13.62
N GLY A 152 10.12 10.59 -14.18
CA GLY A 152 9.25 9.62 -13.53
C GLY A 152 9.90 8.24 -13.38
N ARG A 153 10.69 7.80 -14.36
CA ARG A 153 11.46 6.54 -14.26
C ARG A 153 12.55 6.64 -13.20
N ALA A 154 13.30 7.73 -13.20
CA ALA A 154 14.33 7.97 -12.19
C ALA A 154 13.70 7.97 -10.78
N ALA A 155 12.62 8.72 -10.57
CA ALA A 155 11.90 8.74 -9.30
C ALA A 155 11.37 7.35 -8.89
N ALA A 156 10.83 6.57 -9.84
CA ALA A 156 10.32 5.22 -9.57
C ALA A 156 11.43 4.23 -9.19
N GLN A 157 12.62 4.36 -9.75
CA GLN A 157 13.78 3.53 -9.43
C GLN A 157 14.26 3.72 -7.99
N GLU A 158 14.14 4.92 -7.43
CA GLU A 158 14.52 5.22 -6.04
C GLU A 158 13.55 4.61 -5.00
N VAL A 159 12.30 4.30 -5.40
CA VAL A 159 11.27 3.79 -4.49
C VAL A 159 11.73 2.60 -3.64
N PRO A 160 12.27 1.51 -4.21
CA PRO A 160 12.65 0.33 -3.42
C PRO A 160 13.77 0.63 -2.42
N TYR A 161 14.73 1.49 -2.79
CA TYR A 161 15.86 1.83 -1.92
C TYR A 161 15.41 2.58 -0.68
N VAL A 162 14.55 3.57 -0.84
CA VAL A 162 14.04 4.33 0.30
C VAL A 162 13.09 3.51 1.15
N LEU A 163 12.15 2.77 0.53
CA LEU A 163 11.21 1.95 1.27
C LEU A 163 11.92 0.84 2.05
N SER A 164 12.89 0.14 1.46
CA SER A 164 13.64 -0.90 2.15
C SER A 164 14.43 -0.33 3.33
N ARG A 165 15.08 0.83 3.14
CA ARG A 165 15.82 1.50 4.23
C ARG A 165 14.89 1.90 5.36
N VAL A 166 13.79 2.59 5.07
CA VAL A 166 12.82 3.02 6.08
C VAL A 166 12.23 1.82 6.83
N GLN A 167 11.83 0.76 6.12
CA GLN A 167 11.27 -0.43 6.75
C GLN A 167 12.29 -1.15 7.62
N ASN A 168 13.53 -1.30 7.17
CA ASN A 168 14.59 -1.91 7.97
C ASN A 168 14.89 -1.11 9.25
N GLU A 169 14.87 0.22 9.18
CA GLU A 169 15.02 1.06 10.38
C GLU A 169 13.88 0.86 11.38
N HIS A 170 12.64 0.71 10.92
CA HIS A 170 11.48 0.43 11.79
C HIS A 170 11.48 -0.99 12.36
N LEU A 171 12.19 -1.92 11.73
CA LEU A 171 12.36 -3.30 12.18
C LEU A 171 13.66 -3.52 12.96
N ALA A 172 14.34 -2.44 13.39
CA ALA A 172 15.55 -2.55 14.19
C ALA A 172 15.28 -3.38 15.45
N GLY A 173 16.14 -4.37 15.74
CA GLY A 173 16.01 -5.29 16.85
C GLY A 173 15.19 -6.55 16.58
N PHE A 174 14.53 -6.68 15.43
CA PHE A 174 13.86 -7.92 15.05
C PHE A 174 14.85 -8.92 14.48
N SER A 175 14.69 -10.20 14.84
CA SER A 175 15.33 -11.30 14.15
C SER A 175 14.65 -11.58 12.80
N LYS A 176 15.29 -12.34 11.93
CA LYS A 176 14.69 -12.76 10.66
C LYS A 176 13.43 -13.58 10.88
N GLU A 177 13.43 -14.45 11.88
CA GLU A 177 12.32 -15.33 12.24
C GLU A 177 11.13 -14.51 12.75
N GLU A 178 11.36 -13.51 13.62
CA GLU A 178 10.33 -12.59 14.12
C GLU A 178 9.71 -11.77 12.98
N TRP A 179 10.53 -11.28 12.05
CA TRP A 179 10.06 -10.58 10.86
C TRP A 179 9.18 -11.45 9.97
N GLU A 180 9.57 -12.72 9.72
CA GLU A 180 8.74 -13.65 8.95
C GLU A 180 7.42 -13.98 9.66
N GLN A 181 7.45 -14.20 10.98
CA GLN A 181 6.26 -14.43 11.78
C GLN A 181 5.32 -13.22 11.74
N LEU A 182 5.84 -12.01 11.90
CA LEU A 182 5.08 -10.76 11.83
C LEU A 182 4.36 -10.64 10.48
N LYS A 183 5.07 -10.89 9.36
CA LYS A 183 4.45 -10.89 8.02
C LYS A 183 3.34 -11.94 7.91
N GLY A 184 3.55 -13.13 8.47
CA GLY A 184 2.55 -14.19 8.50
C GLY A 184 1.28 -13.77 9.25
N TYR A 185 1.40 -13.12 10.41
CA TYR A 185 0.26 -12.61 11.16
C TYR A 185 -0.49 -11.49 10.42
N LEU A 186 0.25 -10.56 9.83
CA LEU A 186 -0.34 -9.46 9.05
C LEU A 186 -1.09 -9.97 7.82
N ARG A 187 -0.53 -10.95 7.09
CA ARG A 187 -1.21 -11.59 5.95
C ARG A 187 -2.51 -12.26 6.39
N ARG A 188 -2.48 -13.03 7.48
CA ARG A 188 -3.69 -13.68 8.02
C ARG A 188 -4.79 -12.70 8.43
N ILE A 189 -4.42 -11.55 9.00
CA ILE A 189 -5.37 -10.47 9.32
C ILE A 189 -5.95 -9.88 8.01
N LEU A 190 -5.12 -9.65 7.00
CA LEU A 190 -5.54 -9.14 5.71
C LEU A 190 -6.51 -10.09 5.00
N ASP A 191 -6.18 -11.40 4.96
CA ASP A 191 -7.03 -12.43 4.36
C ASP A 191 -8.41 -12.49 5.03
N ASN A 192 -8.44 -12.42 6.37
CA ASN A 192 -9.69 -12.37 7.11
C ASN A 192 -10.52 -11.11 6.77
N ALA A 193 -9.86 -9.95 6.66
CA ALA A 193 -10.55 -8.70 6.32
C ALA A 193 -11.13 -8.74 4.90
N GLN A 194 -10.37 -9.28 3.92
CA GLN A 194 -10.85 -9.45 2.55
C GLN A 194 -12.02 -10.44 2.46
N ALA A 195 -11.95 -11.55 3.19
CA ALA A 195 -13.04 -12.53 3.23
C ALA A 195 -14.32 -11.94 3.85
N LEU A 196 -14.21 -11.07 4.85
CA LEU A 196 -15.36 -10.37 5.44
C LEU A 196 -15.98 -9.37 4.45
N ALA A 197 -15.15 -8.59 3.74
CA ALA A 197 -15.63 -7.66 2.72
C ALA A 197 -16.38 -8.38 1.59
N ALA A 198 -15.84 -9.50 1.09
CA ALA A 198 -16.48 -10.30 0.03
C ALA A 198 -17.82 -10.95 0.47
N ARG A 199 -18.06 -11.13 1.76
CA ARG A 199 -19.35 -11.62 2.30
C ARG A 199 -20.38 -10.50 2.44
N GLY A 200 -19.94 -9.27 2.75
CA GLY A 200 -20.81 -8.09 2.85
C GLY A 200 -21.44 -7.73 1.51
N ASP A 201 -20.66 -7.78 0.42
CA ASP A 201 -21.13 -7.49 -0.95
C ASP A 201 -22.18 -8.49 -1.49
N LYS A 202 -22.36 -9.65 -0.86
CA LYS A 202 -23.37 -10.67 -1.27
C LYS A 202 -24.71 -10.54 -0.56
N ASN A 203 -24.81 -9.65 0.44
CA ASN A 203 -26.03 -9.50 1.25
C ASN A 203 -26.76 -8.16 1.00
N ASP A 204 -26.28 -7.33 0.08
CA ASP A 204 -26.95 -6.15 -0.49
C ASP A 204 -27.43 -6.45 -1.94
#